data_627a45d476d82373c75f30589a4c2579
#
_entry.id   627a45d476d82373c75f30589a4c2579
#
_cell.length_a   1.000
_cell.length_b   1.000
_cell.length_c   1.000
_cell.angle_alpha   90.00
_cell.angle_beta   90.00
_cell.angle_gamma   90.00
#
_symmetry.space_group_name_H-M   'P 1'
#
loop_
_entity.id
_entity.type
_entity.pdbx_description
1 polymer ?
#
loop_
_entity_poly.entity_id
_entity_poly.type
_entity_poly.pdbx_seq_one_letter_code
_entity_poly.pdbx_strand_id
1 'polypeptide(L)'
;LPLEINCRPPGGLTIDMWNFANDFDVFREYANIVTHNKFYSNITHPWNVVYISRKANQHYANSIDDVCNKFAANIISVQTVPGIFAKIMGEHGILARSETIEQMREIVQFAQKKY
;
A
#
# COMPACT_ATOMS: atom_id res chain seq x y z
N LEU A 1 8.83 6.24 26.74
CA LEU A 1 7.47 6.67 27.12
C LEU A 1 6.52 6.48 25.93
N PRO A 2 5.35 5.83 26.13
CA PRO A 2 4.35 5.74 25.07
C PRO A 2 3.79 7.15 24.78
N LEU A 3 3.68 7.50 23.50
CA LEU A 3 3.13 8.77 23.05
C LEU A 3 1.61 8.70 22.90
N GLU A 4 1.10 7.56 22.43
CA GLU A 4 -0.32 7.36 22.15
C GLU A 4 -0.68 5.87 22.19
N ILE A 5 -1.89 5.55 22.64
CA ILE A 5 -2.48 4.22 22.54
C ILE A 5 -3.76 4.32 21.71
N ASN A 6 -3.82 3.61 20.60
CA ASN A 6 -4.98 3.54 19.71
C ASN A 6 -5.59 2.14 19.71
N CYS A 7 -6.89 2.06 19.94
CA CYS A 7 -7.69 0.82 19.85
C CYS A 7 -8.63 0.84 18.63
N ARG A 8 -8.23 1.49 17.53
CA ARG A 8 -8.98 1.57 16.29
C ARG A 8 -8.13 1.14 15.11
N PRO A 9 -8.73 0.63 14.03
CA PRO A 9 -8.00 0.38 12.80
C PRO A 9 -7.36 1.67 12.26
N PRO A 10 -6.16 1.59 11.67
CA PRO A 10 -5.55 2.74 11.00
C PRO A 10 -6.37 3.16 9.78
N GLY A 11 -6.30 4.44 9.45
CA GLY A 11 -6.97 4.99 8.28
C GLY A 11 -6.20 4.82 6.96
N GLY A 12 -6.78 5.36 5.88
CA GLY A 12 -6.21 5.29 4.54
C GLY A 12 -6.15 3.86 4.01
N LEU A 13 -5.11 3.56 3.24
CA LEU A 13 -4.88 2.26 2.61
C LEU A 13 -4.15 1.24 3.49
N THR A 14 -3.91 1.54 4.76
CA THR A 14 -3.10 0.67 5.62
C THR A 14 -3.73 -0.71 5.79
N ILE A 15 -5.07 -0.77 5.96
CA ILE A 15 -5.78 -2.05 6.06
C ILE A 15 -5.70 -2.84 4.75
N ASP A 16 -5.87 -2.15 3.61
CA ASP A 16 -5.75 -2.80 2.29
C ASP A 16 -4.33 -3.35 2.09
N MET A 17 -3.29 -2.59 2.50
CA MET A 17 -1.92 -3.08 2.45
C MET A 17 -1.72 -4.33 3.31
N TRP A 18 -2.33 -4.40 4.50
CA TRP A 18 -2.29 -5.60 5.33
C TRP A 18 -3.01 -6.79 4.68
N ASN A 19 -4.17 -6.57 4.05
CA ASN A 19 -4.88 -7.60 3.28
C ASN A 19 -3.98 -8.16 2.18
N PHE A 20 -3.35 -7.29 1.39
CA PHE A 20 -2.49 -7.71 0.28
C PHE A 20 -1.16 -8.32 0.72
N ALA A 21 -0.65 -7.95 1.90
CA ALA A 21 0.58 -8.54 2.46
C ALA A 21 0.36 -9.95 3.00
N ASN A 22 -0.84 -10.27 3.47
CA ASN A 22 -1.14 -11.49 4.19
C ASN A 22 -2.11 -12.42 3.45
N ASP A 23 -2.68 -11.99 2.33
CA ASP A 23 -3.71 -12.73 1.57
C ASP A 23 -4.91 -13.17 2.45
N PHE A 24 -5.33 -12.33 3.42
CA PHE A 24 -6.57 -12.52 4.18
C PHE A 24 -7.33 -11.20 4.38
N ASP A 25 -8.58 -11.29 4.81
CA ASP A 25 -9.45 -10.15 5.03
C ASP A 25 -9.36 -9.65 6.49
N VAL A 26 -8.58 -8.59 6.71
CA VAL A 26 -8.40 -7.94 8.03
C VAL A 26 -9.73 -7.39 8.56
N PHE A 27 -10.62 -6.88 7.69
CA PHE A 27 -11.92 -6.37 8.13
C PHE A 27 -12.79 -7.49 8.71
N ARG A 28 -12.81 -8.65 8.06
CA ARG A 28 -13.50 -9.82 8.56
C ARG A 28 -12.90 -10.32 9.87
N GLU A 29 -11.58 -10.38 9.97
CA GLU A 29 -10.91 -10.82 11.20
C GLU A 29 -11.13 -9.84 12.35
N TYR A 30 -11.16 -8.53 12.07
CA TYR A 30 -11.54 -7.53 13.07
C TYR A 30 -12.97 -7.74 13.58
N ALA A 31 -13.92 -7.98 12.69
CA ALA A 31 -15.29 -8.31 13.06
C ALA A 31 -15.36 -9.60 13.91
N ASN A 32 -14.60 -10.64 13.54
CA ASN A 32 -14.52 -11.89 14.31
C ASN A 32 -13.97 -11.67 15.73
N ILE A 33 -12.93 -10.83 15.88
CA ILE A 33 -12.40 -10.49 17.20
C ILE A 33 -13.46 -9.79 18.05
N VAL A 34 -14.16 -8.79 17.48
CA VAL A 34 -15.17 -8.01 18.21
C VAL A 34 -16.38 -8.85 18.61
N THR A 35 -16.84 -9.75 17.73
CA THR A 35 -18.07 -10.52 17.94
C THR A 35 -17.85 -11.86 18.64
N HIS A 36 -16.73 -12.53 18.36
CA HIS A 36 -16.44 -13.88 18.83
C HIS A 36 -15.21 -13.96 19.73
N ASN A 37 -14.50 -12.83 19.95
CA ASN A 37 -13.21 -12.78 20.64
C ASN A 37 -12.19 -13.80 20.08
N LYS A 38 -12.19 -13.97 18.74
CA LYS A 38 -11.41 -15.00 18.07
C LYS A 38 -10.88 -14.54 16.72
N PHE A 39 -9.63 -14.89 16.41
CA PHE A 39 -8.97 -14.71 15.12
C PHE A 39 -8.87 -16.08 14.43
N TYR A 40 -9.28 -16.19 13.17
CA TYR A 40 -9.38 -17.46 12.46
C TYR A 40 -8.33 -17.64 11.35
N SER A 41 -7.80 -16.55 10.79
CA SER A 41 -6.84 -16.62 9.69
C SER A 41 -5.42 -16.92 10.16
N ASN A 42 -4.62 -17.53 9.30
CA ASN A 42 -3.19 -17.68 9.52
C ASN A 42 -2.43 -16.47 8.98
N ILE A 43 -1.51 -15.92 9.77
CA ILE A 43 -0.66 -14.81 9.37
C ILE A 43 0.64 -15.39 8.81
N THR A 44 0.85 -15.29 7.51
CA THR A 44 2.00 -15.88 6.80
C THR A 44 2.94 -14.86 6.16
N HIS A 45 2.48 -13.63 5.95
CA HIS A 45 3.24 -12.54 5.30
C HIS A 45 3.92 -12.93 3.99
N PRO A 46 3.20 -13.52 3.00
CA PRO A 46 3.82 -13.99 1.77
C PRO A 46 4.30 -12.85 0.86
N TRP A 47 3.81 -11.63 1.07
CA TRP A 47 4.08 -10.50 0.20
C TRP A 47 4.65 -9.29 0.93
N ASN A 48 5.55 -8.60 0.25
CA ASN A 48 5.91 -7.22 0.59
C ASN A 48 4.96 -6.29 -0.14
N VAL A 49 4.42 -5.28 0.54
CA VAL A 49 3.48 -4.31 -0.04
C VAL A 49 4.00 -2.90 0.16
N VAL A 50 3.87 -2.06 -0.85
CA VAL A 50 4.29 -0.66 -0.80
C VAL A 50 3.23 0.26 -1.39
N TYR A 51 3.05 1.42 -0.77
CA TYR A 51 2.36 2.56 -1.33
C TYR A 51 3.37 3.57 -1.85
N ILE A 52 3.31 3.86 -3.14
CA ILE A 52 4.20 4.79 -3.82
C ILE A 52 3.41 6.05 -4.15
N SER A 53 3.76 7.15 -3.50
CA SER A 53 3.16 8.46 -3.70
C SER A 53 3.83 9.19 -4.87
N ARG A 54 3.04 9.84 -5.74
CA ARG A 54 3.56 10.73 -6.79
C ARG A 54 2.88 12.08 -6.72
N LYS A 55 3.68 13.15 -6.79
CA LYS A 55 3.22 14.54 -6.74
C LYS A 55 3.17 15.12 -8.14
N ALA A 56 2.09 15.81 -8.49
CA ALA A 56 1.91 16.43 -9.80
C ALA A 56 2.97 17.50 -10.14
N ASN A 57 3.50 18.16 -9.10
CA ASN A 57 4.53 19.18 -9.25
C ASN A 57 5.97 18.62 -9.34
N GLN A 58 6.14 17.31 -9.41
CA GLN A 58 7.42 16.64 -9.58
C GLN A 58 7.54 16.03 -10.97
N HIS A 59 8.73 16.15 -11.57
CA HIS A 59 9.03 15.55 -12.86
C HIS A 59 9.68 14.18 -12.67
N TYR A 60 8.96 13.15 -13.06
CA TYR A 60 9.43 11.77 -12.99
C TYR A 60 9.90 11.30 -14.37
N ALA A 61 10.98 10.52 -14.40
CA ALA A 61 11.54 9.98 -15.63
C ALA A 61 10.64 8.96 -16.32
N ASN A 62 9.82 8.26 -15.53
CA ASN A 62 8.88 7.27 -16.06
C ASN A 62 7.44 7.73 -15.76
N SER A 63 6.53 7.58 -16.71
CA SER A 63 5.10 7.83 -16.49
C SER A 63 4.48 6.77 -15.56
N ILE A 64 3.25 6.99 -15.12
CA ILE A 64 2.49 5.97 -14.37
C ILE A 64 2.24 4.76 -15.27
N ASP A 65 1.93 5.00 -16.55
CA ASP A 65 1.69 3.93 -17.54
C ASP A 65 2.96 3.08 -17.76
N ASP A 66 4.15 3.70 -17.80
CA ASP A 66 5.41 2.95 -17.88
C ASP A 66 5.61 2.04 -16.67
N VAL A 67 5.29 2.53 -15.47
CA VAL A 67 5.35 1.71 -14.23
C VAL A 67 4.36 0.55 -14.32
N CYS A 68 3.12 0.82 -14.72
CA CYS A 68 2.07 -0.20 -14.84
C CYS A 68 2.42 -1.24 -15.89
N ASN A 69 2.96 -0.84 -17.03
CA ASN A 69 3.34 -1.76 -18.10
C ASN A 69 4.53 -2.63 -17.70
N LYS A 70 5.56 -2.02 -17.11
CA LYS A 70 6.77 -2.75 -16.70
C LYS A 70 6.50 -3.75 -15.57
N PHE A 71 5.67 -3.38 -14.59
CA PHE A 71 5.41 -4.16 -13.40
C PHE A 71 3.96 -4.63 -13.28
N ALA A 72 3.31 -4.94 -14.41
CA ALA A 72 1.90 -5.29 -14.49
C ALA A 72 1.48 -6.39 -13.49
N ALA A 73 2.34 -7.39 -13.27
CA ALA A 73 2.07 -8.48 -12.33
C ALA A 73 2.17 -8.06 -10.84
N ASN A 74 2.79 -6.92 -10.57
CA ASN A 74 3.03 -6.43 -9.21
C ASN A 74 2.10 -5.30 -8.79
N ILE A 75 1.55 -4.53 -9.76
CA ILE A 75 0.68 -3.40 -9.48
C ILE A 75 -0.70 -3.91 -9.08
N ILE A 76 -1.14 -3.52 -7.90
CA ILE A 76 -2.48 -3.85 -7.37
C ILE A 76 -3.49 -2.80 -7.83
N SER A 77 -3.16 -1.52 -7.62
CA SER A 77 -4.03 -0.41 -7.99
C SER A 77 -3.27 0.88 -8.21
N VAL A 78 -3.84 1.74 -9.04
CA VAL A 78 -3.44 3.14 -9.19
C VAL A 78 -4.65 3.99 -8.89
N GLN A 79 -4.48 5.02 -8.07
CA GLN A 79 -5.58 5.87 -7.67
C GLN A 79 -5.18 7.35 -7.63
N THR A 80 -6.15 8.21 -7.91
CA THR A 80 -6.03 9.65 -7.68
C THR A 80 -6.45 9.93 -6.24
N VAL A 81 -5.59 10.65 -5.52
CA VAL A 81 -5.85 11.03 -4.12
C VAL A 81 -6.71 12.29 -4.09
N PRO A 82 -7.80 12.34 -3.31
CA PRO A 82 -8.60 13.55 -3.15
C PRO A 82 -7.76 14.75 -2.73
N GLY A 83 -8.00 15.93 -3.31
CA GLY A 83 -7.16 17.13 -3.16
C GLY A 83 -6.87 17.55 -1.73
N ILE A 84 -7.78 17.28 -0.80
CA ILE A 84 -7.59 17.56 0.63
C ILE A 84 -6.41 16.78 1.23
N PHE A 85 -6.14 15.58 0.73
CA PHE A 85 -5.04 14.71 1.17
C PHE A 85 -3.82 14.77 0.26
N ALA A 86 -3.95 15.32 -0.95
CA ALA A 86 -2.90 15.30 -1.97
C ALA A 86 -1.62 16.02 -1.52
N LYS A 87 -1.70 17.05 -0.68
CA LYS A 87 -0.54 17.75 -0.13
C LYS A 87 0.40 16.82 0.67
N ILE A 88 -0.17 15.85 1.37
CA ILE A 88 0.57 14.90 2.22
C ILE A 88 0.87 13.62 1.45
N MET A 89 -0.15 13.05 0.80
CA MET A 89 -0.10 11.72 0.20
C MET A 89 0.31 11.73 -1.29
N GLY A 90 0.47 12.92 -1.92
CA GLY A 90 0.62 13.05 -3.36
C GLY A 90 -0.71 12.95 -4.11
N GLU A 91 -0.75 13.43 -5.34
CA GLU A 91 -1.96 13.42 -6.18
C GLU A 91 -2.28 12.03 -6.74
N HIS A 92 -1.25 11.20 -6.89
CA HIS A 92 -1.40 9.81 -7.35
C HIS A 92 -0.74 8.84 -6.39
N GLY A 93 -1.40 7.74 -6.12
CA GLY A 93 -0.92 6.63 -5.33
C GLY A 93 -0.86 5.35 -6.15
N ILE A 94 0.26 4.65 -6.11
CA ILE A 94 0.43 3.33 -6.71
C ILE A 94 0.61 2.33 -5.57
N LEU A 95 -0.26 1.34 -5.50
CA LEU A 95 -0.15 0.22 -4.58
C LEU A 95 0.44 -0.97 -5.32
N ALA A 96 1.54 -1.50 -4.81
CA ALA A 96 2.23 -2.63 -5.43
C ALA A 96 2.62 -3.68 -4.40
N ARG A 97 2.77 -4.94 -4.84
CA ARG A 97 3.28 -6.04 -4.03
C ARG A 97 4.32 -6.87 -4.76
N SER A 98 5.19 -7.51 -4.02
CA SER A 98 6.15 -8.48 -4.56
C SER A 98 6.56 -9.52 -3.51
N GLU A 99 7.03 -10.67 -3.97
CA GLU A 99 7.54 -11.72 -3.08
C GLU A 99 8.87 -11.33 -2.43
N THR A 100 9.68 -10.53 -3.12
CA THR A 100 11.02 -10.15 -2.65
C THR A 100 11.16 -8.66 -2.40
N ILE A 101 11.98 -8.31 -1.43
CA ILE A 101 12.31 -6.92 -1.08
C ILE A 101 13.11 -6.24 -2.22
N GLU A 102 13.93 -6.99 -2.93
CA GLU A 102 14.75 -6.52 -4.05
C GLU A 102 13.85 -6.04 -5.18
N GLN A 103 12.87 -6.84 -5.58
CA GLN A 103 11.88 -6.46 -6.59
C GLN A 103 11.05 -5.26 -6.14
N MET A 104 10.66 -5.21 -4.85
CA MET A 104 9.96 -4.07 -4.28
C MET A 104 10.79 -2.78 -4.43
N ARG A 105 12.09 -2.84 -4.12
CA ARG A 105 13.00 -1.70 -4.27
C ARG A 105 13.14 -1.27 -5.73
N GLU A 106 13.21 -2.22 -6.67
CA GLU A 106 13.24 -1.92 -8.10
C GLU A 106 11.99 -1.15 -8.54
N ILE A 107 10.81 -1.61 -8.12
CA ILE A 107 9.53 -0.93 -8.43
C ILE A 107 9.55 0.50 -7.91
N VAL A 108 9.93 0.70 -6.64
CA VAL A 108 10.00 2.02 -6.00
C VAL A 108 11.00 2.94 -6.71
N GLN A 109 12.21 2.44 -6.98
CA GLN A 109 13.26 3.20 -7.67
C GLN A 109 12.82 3.61 -9.08
N PHE A 110 12.20 2.71 -9.83
CA PHE A 110 11.70 3.01 -11.17
C PHE A 110 10.56 4.04 -11.13
N ALA A 111 9.60 3.86 -10.21
CA ALA A 111 8.45 4.76 -10.08
C ALA A 111 8.83 6.15 -9.54
N GLN A 112 9.85 6.25 -8.69
CA GLN A 112 10.29 7.49 -8.05
C GLN A 112 11.49 8.17 -8.76
N LYS A 113 12.01 7.57 -9.85
CA LYS A 113 13.13 8.13 -10.60
C LYS A 113 12.75 9.52 -11.13
N LYS A 114 13.56 10.51 -10.81
CA LYS A 114 13.44 11.90 -11.29
C LYS A 114 14.42 12.13 -12.44
N TYR A 115 14.13 13.15 -13.25
CA TYR A 115 15.07 13.66 -14.25
C TYR A 115 16.29 14.27 -13.58
#